data_d6ab6dd90a0fa88186644a9315d0b492
#
_entry.id   d6ab6dd90a0fa88186644a9315d0b492
#
_cell.length_a   1.000
_cell.length_b   1.000
_cell.length_c   1.000
_cell.angle_alpha   90.00
_cell.angle_beta   90.00
_cell.angle_gamma   90.00
#
_symmetry.space_group_name_H-M   'P 1'
#
loop_
_entity.id
_entity.type
_entity.pdbx_description
1 polymer ?
#
loop_
_entity_poly.entity_id
_entity_poly.type
_entity_poly.pdbx_seq_one_letter_code
_entity_poly.pdbx_strand_id
1 'polypeptide(L)'
;SAKLFRENRDRIDGIIVSLPNFGFEIGIINAISVADLNVPVLVQACDDENDKVDLDSRRDAFCGKISVCNNLYQYGIPFTDTTLHTYSIYSDLLAADINKFAAICRVVNGLRHARIGAIGTRPAGFQTVRASEKLLQASGITVVPVDLSEILSAARKIEDADETLQAKLKEIRQYAAVPEQYNDKLILQAKFGVAVEQWMEANEIDAVAIQCWDSLEQNYGCAACVTMSMLSEKLIPAACEVDIAGAVSMYALTLASGRPSALLDWNNNFAEDRDKCVCTHCGNFPKSFVMNDLKLGTLGVLGRTLGKVHTFGAVYGKVKQGDFTFFRISTDDTKGCIKSYLGKGDLTDDPYGMDGCIAVTKRSEE
;
A
#
# COMPACT_ATOMS: atom_id res chain seq x y z
N SER A 1 -8.54 -30.55 14.81
CA SER A 1 -8.41 -29.19 14.30
C SER A 1 -7.06 -28.98 13.60
N ALA A 2 -5.89 -29.26 14.23
CA ALA A 2 -4.57 -29.04 13.63
C ALA A 2 -4.38 -29.74 12.26
N LYS A 3 -4.88 -30.99 12.10
CA LYS A 3 -4.85 -31.69 10.81
C LYS A 3 -5.64 -30.94 9.74
N LEU A 4 -6.86 -30.50 10.05
CA LEU A 4 -7.71 -29.72 9.14
C LEU A 4 -7.03 -28.40 8.74
N PHE A 5 -6.41 -27.72 9.68
CA PHE A 5 -5.68 -26.48 9.40
C PHE A 5 -4.52 -26.73 8.42
N ARG A 6 -3.72 -27.77 8.63
CA ARG A 6 -2.61 -28.12 7.73
C ARG A 6 -3.08 -28.49 6.32
N GLU A 7 -4.20 -29.23 6.21
CA GLU A 7 -4.80 -29.63 4.93
C GLU A 7 -5.36 -28.45 4.13
N ASN A 8 -5.63 -27.31 4.80
CA ASN A 8 -6.16 -26.09 4.19
C ASN A 8 -5.21 -24.88 4.35
N ARG A 9 -3.93 -25.13 4.57
CA ARG A 9 -2.90 -24.10 4.84
C ARG A 9 -2.98 -22.92 3.88
N ASP A 10 -3.07 -23.18 2.58
CA ASP A 10 -3.06 -22.18 1.51
C ASP A 10 -4.38 -21.38 1.38
N ARG A 11 -5.36 -21.68 2.24
CA ARG A 11 -6.69 -21.07 2.25
C ARG A 11 -7.00 -20.35 3.57
N ILE A 12 -6.06 -20.36 4.51
CA ILE A 12 -6.25 -19.78 5.85
C ILE A 12 -5.33 -18.59 6.01
N ASP A 13 -5.90 -17.40 6.03
CA ASP A 13 -5.19 -16.13 6.20
C ASP A 13 -5.15 -15.67 7.65
N GLY A 14 -5.97 -16.24 8.52
CA GLY A 14 -6.02 -15.91 9.94
C GLY A 14 -6.90 -16.87 10.72
N ILE A 15 -6.79 -16.85 12.03
CA ILE A 15 -7.55 -17.71 12.96
C ILE A 15 -8.30 -16.82 13.94
N ILE A 16 -9.60 -17.03 14.09
CA ILE A 16 -10.39 -16.43 15.17
C ILE A 16 -10.69 -17.53 16.21
N VAL A 17 -10.16 -17.33 17.42
CA VAL A 17 -10.51 -18.12 18.58
C VAL A 17 -11.74 -17.49 19.22
N SER A 18 -12.87 -18.20 19.20
CA SER A 18 -14.12 -17.74 19.81
C SER A 18 -14.42 -18.58 21.05
N LEU A 19 -14.56 -17.90 22.17
CA LEU A 19 -14.85 -18.49 23.47
C LEU A 19 -16.29 -18.17 23.87
N PRO A 20 -17.24 -19.07 23.60
CA PRO A 20 -18.63 -18.89 24.04
C PRO A 20 -18.80 -19.06 25.55
N ASN A 21 -17.85 -19.72 26.19
CA ASN A 21 -17.76 -19.97 27.62
C ASN A 21 -16.30 -20.28 27.99
N PHE A 22 -16.02 -20.61 29.26
CA PHE A 22 -14.70 -21.09 29.69
C PHE A 22 -14.26 -22.28 28.83
N GLY A 23 -13.17 -22.15 28.09
CA GLY A 23 -12.70 -23.14 27.13
C GLY A 23 -11.61 -24.06 27.69
N PHE A 24 -11.40 -25.21 27.03
CA PHE A 24 -10.31 -26.12 27.33
C PHE A 24 -9.03 -25.64 26.59
N GLU A 25 -8.18 -24.90 27.27
CA GLU A 25 -7.04 -24.18 26.75
C GLU A 25 -6.11 -25.03 25.89
N ILE A 26 -5.70 -26.21 26.36
CA ILE A 26 -4.73 -27.07 25.68
C ILE A 26 -5.23 -27.51 24.30
N GLY A 27 -6.54 -27.66 24.13
CA GLY A 27 -7.13 -28.01 22.83
C GLY A 27 -6.95 -26.89 21.81
N ILE A 28 -7.10 -25.62 22.24
CA ILE A 28 -6.92 -24.43 21.40
C ILE A 28 -5.45 -24.28 21.04
N ILE A 29 -4.57 -24.30 22.03
CA ILE A 29 -3.13 -24.13 21.84
C ILE A 29 -2.55 -25.21 20.92
N ASN A 30 -2.91 -26.48 21.16
CA ASN A 30 -2.44 -27.59 20.31
C ASN A 30 -3.00 -27.48 18.88
N ALA A 31 -4.22 -26.97 18.69
CA ALA A 31 -4.77 -26.78 17.35
C ALA A 31 -3.93 -25.77 16.55
N ILE A 32 -3.49 -24.69 17.18
CA ILE A 32 -2.73 -23.61 16.53
C ILE A 32 -1.25 -23.99 16.42
N SER A 33 -0.59 -24.37 17.52
CA SER A 33 0.85 -24.67 17.55
C SER A 33 1.22 -25.86 16.68
N VAL A 34 0.45 -26.95 16.71
CA VAL A 34 0.72 -28.15 15.89
C VAL A 34 0.40 -27.91 14.42
N ALA A 35 -0.54 -27.04 14.10
CA ALA A 35 -0.81 -26.66 12.71
C ALA A 35 0.34 -25.85 12.10
N ASP A 36 0.97 -25.00 12.89
CA ASP A 36 2.12 -24.17 12.50
C ASP A 36 1.86 -23.39 11.20
N LEU A 37 0.72 -22.69 11.15
CA LEU A 37 0.34 -21.88 9.97
C LEU A 37 1.07 -20.54 9.94
N ASN A 38 1.49 -20.06 11.12
CA ASN A 38 2.11 -18.75 11.27
C ASN A 38 1.27 -17.59 10.71
N VAL A 39 -0.05 -17.67 10.88
CA VAL A 39 -1.01 -16.62 10.48
C VAL A 39 -1.47 -15.81 11.70
N PRO A 40 -2.02 -14.60 11.53
CA PRO A 40 -2.60 -13.82 12.62
C PRO A 40 -3.66 -14.59 13.39
N VAL A 41 -3.73 -14.34 14.69
CA VAL A 41 -4.72 -14.93 15.59
C VAL A 41 -5.48 -13.82 16.31
N LEU A 42 -6.82 -13.86 16.29
CA LEU A 42 -7.69 -13.00 17.08
C LEU A 42 -8.35 -13.85 18.19
N VAL A 43 -8.39 -13.33 19.41
CA VAL A 43 -9.08 -13.99 20.53
C VAL A 43 -10.26 -13.15 20.98
N GLN A 44 -11.47 -13.67 20.89
CA GLN A 44 -12.69 -13.04 21.37
C GLN A 44 -13.44 -13.95 22.35
N ALA A 45 -14.22 -13.38 23.24
CA ALA A 45 -15.07 -14.07 24.21
C ALA A 45 -16.48 -13.49 24.25
N CYS A 46 -17.47 -14.34 24.56
CA CYS A 46 -18.86 -13.92 24.65
C CYS A 46 -19.19 -13.35 26.04
N ASP A 47 -20.11 -12.37 26.08
CA ASP A 47 -20.67 -11.85 27.32
C ASP A 47 -21.44 -12.91 28.11
N ASP A 48 -21.41 -12.79 29.43
CA ASP A 48 -22.44 -13.41 30.28
C ASP A 48 -23.76 -12.63 30.11
N GLU A 49 -24.87 -13.33 30.18
CA GLU A 49 -26.19 -12.74 30.21
C GLU A 49 -26.45 -12.20 31.63
N ASN A 50 -26.90 -10.93 31.77
CA ASN A 50 -27.03 -10.25 33.06
C ASN A 50 -27.90 -10.99 34.08
N ASP A 51 -28.84 -11.82 33.64
CA ASP A 51 -29.74 -12.62 34.45
C ASP A 51 -29.28 -14.07 34.64
N LYS A 52 -28.10 -14.45 34.11
CA LYS A 52 -27.52 -15.78 34.13
C LYS A 52 -26.07 -15.78 34.61
N VAL A 53 -25.86 -15.20 35.80
CA VAL A 53 -24.51 -15.04 36.39
C VAL A 53 -24.28 -15.98 37.59
N ASP A 54 -25.21 -16.87 37.86
CA ASP A 54 -25.05 -17.91 38.87
C ASP A 54 -24.10 -19.03 38.42
N LEU A 55 -23.73 -19.92 39.34
CA LEU A 55 -22.76 -20.98 39.10
C LEU A 55 -23.14 -21.95 37.99
N ASP A 56 -24.44 -22.14 37.75
CA ASP A 56 -24.94 -23.13 36.77
C ASP A 56 -25.12 -22.52 35.38
N SER A 57 -25.27 -21.20 35.29
CA SER A 57 -25.68 -20.53 34.06
C SER A 57 -24.59 -19.67 33.45
N ARG A 58 -23.60 -19.16 34.23
CA ARG A 58 -22.57 -18.26 33.76
C ARG A 58 -21.64 -18.95 32.75
N ARG A 59 -21.10 -18.16 31.83
CA ARG A 59 -20.21 -18.64 30.78
C ARG A 59 -18.73 -18.65 31.21
N ASP A 60 -18.33 -17.75 32.09
CA ASP A 60 -16.93 -17.53 32.48
C ASP A 60 -15.98 -17.31 31.25
N ALA A 61 -16.50 -16.81 30.17
CA ALA A 61 -15.76 -16.72 28.91
C ALA A 61 -14.58 -15.74 28.99
N PHE A 62 -14.69 -14.66 29.77
CA PHE A 62 -13.56 -13.74 29.99
C PHE A 62 -12.41 -14.41 30.75
N CYS A 63 -12.69 -15.19 31.77
CA CYS A 63 -11.68 -15.98 32.47
C CYS A 63 -10.97 -16.94 31.52
N GLY A 64 -11.73 -17.62 30.67
CA GLY A 64 -11.19 -18.49 29.62
C GLY A 64 -10.31 -17.74 28.63
N LYS A 65 -10.70 -16.51 28.24
CA LYS A 65 -9.92 -15.67 27.32
C LYS A 65 -8.57 -15.30 27.92
N ILE A 66 -8.52 -14.86 29.19
CA ILE A 66 -7.27 -14.56 29.88
C ILE A 66 -6.33 -15.77 29.86
N SER A 67 -6.85 -16.95 30.17
CA SER A 67 -6.08 -18.18 30.16
C SER A 67 -5.56 -18.55 28.76
N VAL A 68 -6.37 -18.45 27.72
CA VAL A 68 -5.96 -18.72 26.33
C VAL A 68 -4.90 -17.73 25.88
N CYS A 69 -5.09 -16.43 26.15
CA CYS A 69 -4.11 -15.38 25.79
C CYS A 69 -2.77 -15.61 26.50
N ASN A 70 -2.78 -15.96 27.80
CA ASN A 70 -1.57 -16.31 28.54
C ASN A 70 -0.85 -17.52 27.93
N ASN A 71 -1.58 -18.54 27.54
CA ASN A 71 -0.99 -19.72 26.90
C ASN A 71 -0.41 -19.39 25.51
N LEU A 72 -1.11 -18.63 24.67
CA LEU A 72 -0.57 -18.18 23.39
C LEU A 72 0.75 -17.43 23.59
N TYR A 73 0.80 -16.50 24.59
CA TYR A 73 2.02 -15.79 24.94
C TYR A 73 3.15 -16.74 25.35
N GLN A 74 2.88 -17.72 26.24
CA GLN A 74 3.88 -18.69 26.70
C GLN A 74 4.41 -19.60 25.58
N TYR A 75 3.59 -19.88 24.55
CA TYR A 75 3.99 -20.63 23.36
C TYR A 75 4.65 -19.76 22.28
N GLY A 76 4.82 -18.45 22.52
CA GLY A 76 5.40 -17.51 21.55
C GLY A 76 4.51 -17.29 20.31
N ILE A 77 3.20 -17.51 20.43
CA ILE A 77 2.23 -17.31 19.34
C ILE A 77 1.68 -15.89 19.45
N PRO A 78 1.98 -15.00 18.49
CA PRO A 78 1.41 -13.66 18.46
C PRO A 78 -0.11 -13.71 18.30
N PHE A 79 -0.83 -12.88 19.03
CA PHE A 79 -2.28 -12.74 18.91
C PHE A 79 -2.74 -11.29 19.02
N THR A 80 -3.90 -11.02 18.48
CA THR A 80 -4.63 -9.75 18.62
C THR A 80 -5.75 -9.93 19.61
N ASP A 81 -5.89 -8.99 20.55
CA ASP A 81 -7.03 -8.91 21.44
C ASP A 81 -8.12 -8.01 20.85
N THR A 82 -9.34 -8.16 21.35
CA THR A 82 -10.49 -7.32 20.98
C THR A 82 -10.53 -6.05 21.84
N THR A 83 -11.21 -5.00 21.34
CA THR A 83 -11.34 -3.70 22.04
C THR A 83 -11.97 -3.82 23.41
N LEU A 84 -13.01 -4.64 23.55
CA LEU A 84 -13.60 -5.02 24.85
C LEU A 84 -13.20 -6.44 25.23
N HIS A 85 -13.27 -6.77 26.51
CA HIS A 85 -12.93 -8.10 26.99
C HIS A 85 -13.87 -9.18 26.46
N THR A 86 -15.16 -8.85 26.43
CA THR A 86 -16.23 -9.73 25.95
C THR A 86 -17.21 -8.96 25.09
N TYR A 87 -18.00 -9.69 24.30
CA TYR A 87 -19.01 -9.12 23.41
C TYR A 87 -20.22 -10.03 23.28
N SER A 88 -21.39 -9.43 23.09
CA SER A 88 -22.44 -10.10 22.35
C SER A 88 -21.99 -10.40 20.92
N ILE A 89 -22.28 -11.58 20.40
CA ILE A 89 -21.95 -11.95 19.01
C ILE A 89 -22.64 -11.04 17.96
N TYR A 90 -23.64 -10.29 18.37
CA TYR A 90 -24.38 -9.33 17.53
C TYR A 90 -23.85 -7.88 17.68
N SER A 91 -22.75 -7.69 18.39
CA SER A 91 -22.19 -6.35 18.65
C SER A 91 -21.54 -5.76 17.40
N ASP A 92 -21.89 -4.51 17.09
CA ASP A 92 -21.23 -3.73 16.02
C ASP A 92 -19.74 -3.50 16.33
N LEU A 93 -19.36 -3.40 17.61
CA LEU A 93 -17.97 -3.31 18.04
C LEU A 93 -17.19 -4.59 17.73
N LEU A 94 -17.78 -5.76 17.94
CA LEU A 94 -17.16 -7.02 17.53
C LEU A 94 -17.01 -7.09 16.01
N ALA A 95 -18.01 -6.67 15.27
CA ALA A 95 -17.92 -6.60 13.80
C ALA A 95 -16.79 -5.66 13.34
N ALA A 96 -16.60 -4.52 14.01
CA ALA A 96 -15.50 -3.60 13.75
C ALA A 96 -14.13 -4.24 14.05
N ASP A 97 -13.99 -4.95 15.18
CA ASP A 97 -12.74 -5.66 15.51
C ASP A 97 -12.42 -6.78 14.51
N ILE A 98 -13.43 -7.52 14.06
CA ILE A 98 -13.26 -8.56 13.02
C ILE A 98 -12.83 -7.92 11.69
N ASN A 99 -13.42 -6.80 11.29
CA ASN A 99 -13.02 -6.09 10.07
C ASN A 99 -11.57 -5.58 10.16
N LYS A 100 -11.17 -5.05 11.32
CA LYS A 100 -9.78 -4.66 11.60
C LYS A 100 -8.85 -5.87 11.52
N PHE A 101 -9.24 -6.98 12.09
CA PHE A 101 -8.47 -8.23 12.04
C PHE A 101 -8.33 -8.76 10.60
N ALA A 102 -9.38 -8.70 9.80
CA ALA A 102 -9.31 -9.06 8.39
C ALA A 102 -8.31 -8.17 7.62
N ALA A 103 -8.24 -6.88 7.94
CA ALA A 103 -7.23 -5.98 7.38
C ALA A 103 -5.80 -6.38 7.82
N ILE A 104 -5.60 -6.76 9.09
CA ILE A 104 -4.31 -7.29 9.57
C ILE A 104 -3.92 -8.54 8.78
N CYS A 105 -4.84 -9.48 8.58
CA CYS A 105 -4.59 -10.69 7.79
C CYS A 105 -4.14 -10.35 6.36
N ARG A 106 -4.83 -9.43 5.67
CA ARG A 106 -4.44 -8.97 4.33
C ARG A 106 -3.03 -8.41 4.29
N VAL A 107 -2.68 -7.53 5.25
CA VAL A 107 -1.34 -6.91 5.31
C VAL A 107 -0.27 -7.95 5.58
N VAL A 108 -0.46 -8.81 6.58
CA VAL A 108 0.54 -9.83 6.95
C VAL A 108 0.77 -10.82 5.81
N ASN A 109 -0.29 -11.33 5.21
CA ASN A 109 -0.17 -12.33 4.14
C ASN A 109 0.33 -11.71 2.84
N GLY A 110 -0.16 -10.52 2.47
CA GLY A 110 0.31 -9.82 1.28
C GLY A 110 1.80 -9.47 1.35
N LEU A 111 2.28 -8.98 2.52
CA LEU A 111 3.69 -8.62 2.65
C LEU A 111 4.64 -9.83 2.75
N ARG A 112 4.20 -10.95 3.29
CA ARG A 112 5.05 -12.16 3.43
C ARG A 112 5.53 -12.75 2.11
N HIS A 113 4.82 -12.52 1.03
CA HIS A 113 5.12 -13.07 -0.28
C HIS A 113 5.19 -11.99 -1.35
N ALA A 114 5.26 -10.71 -0.92
CA ALA A 114 5.23 -9.56 -1.82
C ALA A 114 6.39 -9.59 -2.82
N ARG A 115 6.06 -9.34 -4.08
CA ARG A 115 7.00 -9.17 -5.18
C ARG A 115 6.97 -7.73 -5.64
N ILE A 116 8.05 -7.01 -5.35
CA ILE A 116 8.15 -5.57 -5.62
C ILE A 116 9.02 -5.36 -6.85
N GLY A 117 8.43 -4.90 -7.93
CA GLY A 117 9.15 -4.58 -9.16
C GLY A 117 10.03 -3.34 -8.99
N ALA A 118 11.26 -3.38 -9.50
CA ALA A 118 12.16 -2.24 -9.55
C ALA A 118 12.55 -1.99 -11.02
N ILE A 119 11.94 -1.01 -11.65
CA ILE A 119 12.17 -0.68 -13.07
C ILE A 119 13.22 0.42 -13.17
N GLY A 120 14.40 0.06 -13.64
CA GLY A 120 15.54 0.96 -13.76
C GLY A 120 16.30 1.14 -12.44
N THR A 121 16.92 2.29 -12.27
CA THR A 121 17.75 2.62 -11.11
C THR A 121 17.28 3.91 -10.45
N ARG A 122 17.41 4.00 -9.12
CA ARG A 122 17.15 5.26 -8.43
C ARG A 122 18.12 6.35 -8.90
N PRO A 123 17.70 7.61 -8.92
CA PRO A 123 18.61 8.73 -9.19
C PRO A 123 19.78 8.75 -8.21
N ALA A 124 20.99 9.03 -8.71
CA ALA A 124 22.21 8.99 -7.88
C ALA A 124 22.16 9.93 -6.66
N GLY A 125 21.50 11.10 -6.81
CA GLY A 125 21.33 12.07 -5.73
C GLY A 125 20.33 11.64 -4.64
N PHE A 126 19.45 10.70 -4.90
CA PHE A 126 18.37 10.30 -3.99
C PHE A 126 18.83 9.18 -3.05
N GLN A 127 19.79 9.50 -2.18
CA GLN A 127 20.35 8.53 -1.23
C GLN A 127 19.33 8.07 -0.17
N THR A 128 18.33 8.90 0.12
CA THR A 128 17.30 8.63 1.12
C THR A 128 16.37 7.47 0.75
N VAL A 129 16.20 7.16 -0.55
CA VAL A 129 15.34 6.04 -1.00
C VAL A 129 16.07 4.71 -1.12
N ARG A 130 17.31 4.60 -0.66
CA ARG A 130 18.01 3.32 -0.58
C ARG A 130 17.32 2.39 0.39
N ALA A 131 17.24 1.12 0.01
CA ALA A 131 16.70 0.05 0.84
C ALA A 131 17.63 -1.18 0.79
N SER A 132 17.70 -1.93 1.87
CA SER A 132 18.39 -3.22 1.91
C SER A 132 17.46 -4.32 1.42
N GLU A 133 17.69 -4.80 0.21
CA GLU A 133 16.91 -5.93 -0.34
C GLU A 133 17.04 -7.19 0.52
N LYS A 134 18.18 -7.40 1.17
CA LYS A 134 18.39 -8.56 2.07
C LYS A 134 17.52 -8.49 3.32
N LEU A 135 17.32 -7.30 3.90
CA LEU A 135 16.40 -7.12 5.03
C LEU A 135 14.93 -7.31 4.60
N LEU A 136 14.57 -6.82 3.41
CA LEU A 136 13.24 -7.03 2.84
C LEU A 136 12.99 -8.52 2.60
N GLN A 137 13.95 -9.23 1.99
CA GLN A 137 13.85 -10.66 1.71
C GLN A 137 13.74 -11.50 3.01
N ALA A 138 14.46 -11.12 4.06
CA ALA A 138 14.35 -11.78 5.37
C ALA A 138 12.94 -11.64 5.97
N SER A 139 12.16 -10.64 5.53
CA SER A 139 10.76 -10.43 5.90
C SER A 139 9.76 -11.03 4.89
N GLY A 140 10.23 -11.75 3.88
CA GLY A 140 9.40 -12.39 2.85
C GLY A 140 9.14 -11.52 1.60
N ILE A 141 9.69 -10.30 1.55
CA ILE A 141 9.48 -9.36 0.43
C ILE A 141 10.62 -9.55 -0.59
N THR A 142 10.26 -9.92 -1.81
CA THR A 142 11.22 -10.11 -2.92
C THR A 142 11.23 -8.87 -3.81
N VAL A 143 12.42 -8.32 -4.05
CA VAL A 143 12.61 -7.26 -5.05
C VAL A 143 12.96 -7.90 -6.39
N VAL A 144 12.25 -7.53 -7.45
CA VAL A 144 12.44 -8.04 -8.81
C VAL A 144 12.91 -6.89 -9.70
N PRO A 145 14.21 -6.76 -9.97
CA PRO A 145 14.73 -5.68 -10.80
C PRO A 145 14.61 -6.00 -12.29
N VAL A 146 14.44 -4.94 -13.09
CA VAL A 146 14.57 -4.97 -14.55
C VAL A 146 15.28 -3.71 -15.02
N ASP A 147 16.14 -3.85 -16.03
CA ASP A 147 16.76 -2.69 -16.67
C ASP A 147 15.71 -1.87 -17.42
N LEU A 148 15.76 -0.54 -17.26
CA LEU A 148 14.84 0.36 -17.94
C LEU A 148 14.87 0.16 -19.46
N SER A 149 16.03 -0.15 -20.04
CA SER A 149 16.18 -0.38 -21.48
C SER A 149 15.38 -1.58 -22.00
N GLU A 150 15.14 -2.60 -21.16
CA GLU A 150 14.28 -3.74 -21.54
C GLU A 150 12.82 -3.31 -21.68
N ILE A 151 12.31 -2.54 -20.72
CA ILE A 151 10.95 -1.97 -20.77
C ILE A 151 10.80 -1.04 -21.99
N LEU A 152 11.79 -0.16 -22.22
CA LEU A 152 11.77 0.75 -23.37
C LEU A 152 11.85 -0.01 -24.71
N SER A 153 12.64 -1.09 -24.78
CA SER A 153 12.71 -1.96 -25.95
C SER A 153 11.37 -2.64 -26.20
N ALA A 154 10.72 -3.17 -25.16
CA ALA A 154 9.39 -3.76 -25.27
C ALA A 154 8.36 -2.73 -25.76
N ALA A 155 8.33 -1.54 -25.14
CA ALA A 155 7.42 -0.47 -25.52
C ALA A 155 7.57 -0.04 -27.00
N ARG A 156 8.81 0.04 -27.51
CA ARG A 156 9.08 0.41 -28.92
C ARG A 156 8.63 -0.64 -29.93
N LYS A 157 8.52 -1.91 -29.54
CA LYS A 157 8.07 -3.01 -30.40
C LYS A 157 6.55 -3.09 -30.54
N ILE A 158 5.79 -2.41 -29.69
CA ILE A 158 4.34 -2.37 -29.76
C ILE A 158 3.95 -1.56 -31.01
N GLU A 159 3.26 -2.19 -31.94
CA GLU A 159 2.77 -1.54 -33.16
C GLU A 159 1.57 -0.62 -32.85
N ASP A 160 1.39 0.42 -33.67
CA ASP A 160 0.30 1.38 -33.44
C ASP A 160 -1.10 0.77 -33.62
N ALA A 161 -1.22 -0.30 -34.41
CA ALA A 161 -2.45 -1.04 -34.62
C ALA A 161 -2.74 -2.11 -33.53
N ASP A 162 -1.85 -2.28 -32.54
CA ASP A 162 -2.02 -3.26 -31.47
C ASP A 162 -3.27 -2.98 -30.63
N GLU A 163 -4.09 -4.01 -30.43
CA GLU A 163 -5.38 -3.87 -29.70
C GLU A 163 -5.18 -3.45 -28.24
N THR A 164 -4.12 -3.94 -27.59
CA THR A 164 -3.80 -3.57 -26.20
C THR A 164 -3.38 -2.11 -26.11
N LEU A 165 -2.63 -1.60 -27.09
CA LEU A 165 -2.28 -0.20 -27.21
C LEU A 165 -3.53 0.67 -27.40
N GLN A 166 -4.42 0.29 -28.31
CA GLN A 166 -5.65 1.05 -28.56
C GLN A 166 -6.57 1.07 -27.33
N ALA A 167 -6.66 -0.04 -26.60
CA ALA A 167 -7.36 -0.10 -25.33
C ALA A 167 -6.72 0.83 -24.27
N LYS A 168 -5.40 0.85 -24.16
CA LYS A 168 -4.66 1.72 -23.23
C LYS A 168 -4.83 3.20 -23.57
N LEU A 169 -4.78 3.57 -24.84
CA LEU A 169 -5.05 4.94 -25.29
C LEU A 169 -6.45 5.40 -24.88
N LYS A 170 -7.45 4.55 -25.08
CA LYS A 170 -8.83 4.84 -24.63
C LYS A 170 -8.91 4.97 -23.12
N GLU A 171 -8.26 4.08 -22.38
CA GLU A 171 -8.20 4.09 -20.92
C GLU A 171 -7.61 5.40 -20.40
N ILE A 172 -6.46 5.85 -20.93
CA ILE A 172 -5.82 7.11 -20.51
C ILE A 172 -6.74 8.30 -20.77
N ARG A 173 -7.41 8.35 -21.94
CA ARG A 173 -8.35 9.45 -22.29
C ARG A 173 -9.59 9.48 -21.40
N GLN A 174 -10.03 8.33 -20.88
CA GLN A 174 -11.13 8.24 -19.90
C GLN A 174 -10.64 8.58 -18.49
N TYR A 175 -9.37 8.35 -18.21
CA TYR A 175 -8.77 8.59 -16.92
C TYR A 175 -8.50 10.07 -16.67
N ALA A 176 -7.95 10.78 -17.66
CA ALA A 176 -7.54 12.18 -17.54
C ALA A 176 -7.74 12.97 -18.84
N ALA A 177 -7.96 14.27 -18.73
CA ALA A 177 -8.01 15.17 -19.89
C ALA A 177 -6.60 15.30 -20.50
N VAL A 178 -6.51 15.06 -21.81
CA VAL A 178 -5.27 15.09 -22.59
C VAL A 178 -5.31 16.29 -23.53
N PRO A 179 -4.37 17.26 -23.43
CA PRO A 179 -4.27 18.36 -24.38
C PRO A 179 -3.92 17.85 -25.80
N GLU A 180 -4.60 18.35 -26.83
CA GLU A 180 -4.45 17.88 -28.22
C GLU A 180 -3.01 17.93 -28.73
N GLN A 181 -2.24 18.94 -28.35
CA GLN A 181 -0.85 19.11 -28.76
C GLN A 181 0.09 17.98 -28.30
N TYR A 182 -0.36 17.09 -27.41
CA TYR A 182 0.44 15.97 -26.90
C TYR A 182 -0.06 14.60 -27.37
N ASN A 183 -0.89 14.53 -28.41
CA ASN A 183 -1.40 13.25 -28.92
C ASN A 183 -0.29 12.26 -29.29
N ASP A 184 0.80 12.73 -29.91
CA ASP A 184 1.95 11.87 -30.25
C ASP A 184 2.65 11.35 -28.99
N LYS A 185 2.72 12.18 -27.94
CA LYS A 185 3.30 11.78 -26.65
C LYS A 185 2.39 10.82 -25.89
N LEU A 186 1.08 10.91 -26.08
CA LEU A 186 0.12 9.98 -25.52
C LEU A 186 0.34 8.54 -26.04
N ILE A 187 0.73 8.38 -27.30
CA ILE A 187 1.06 7.07 -27.86
C ILE A 187 2.29 6.48 -27.12
N LEU A 188 3.32 7.28 -26.88
CA LEU A 188 4.48 6.84 -26.09
C LEU A 188 4.09 6.46 -24.65
N GLN A 189 3.26 7.26 -24.00
CA GLN A 189 2.71 6.95 -22.67
C GLN A 189 1.98 5.62 -22.65
N ALA A 190 1.10 5.39 -23.63
CA ALA A 190 0.33 4.17 -23.71
C ALA A 190 1.21 2.94 -23.95
N LYS A 191 2.19 3.03 -24.87
CA LYS A 191 3.17 1.95 -25.13
C LYS A 191 4.00 1.64 -23.89
N PHE A 192 4.48 2.67 -23.19
CA PHE A 192 5.21 2.48 -21.92
C PHE A 192 4.33 1.80 -20.86
N GLY A 193 3.09 2.27 -20.67
CA GLY A 193 2.15 1.69 -19.73
C GLY A 193 1.84 0.21 -20.03
N VAL A 194 1.61 -0.14 -21.30
CA VAL A 194 1.41 -1.55 -21.74
C VAL A 194 2.64 -2.39 -21.43
N ALA A 195 3.85 -1.92 -21.76
CA ALA A 195 5.08 -2.67 -21.53
C ALA A 195 5.33 -2.91 -20.04
N VAL A 196 5.05 -1.91 -19.18
CA VAL A 196 5.14 -2.03 -17.72
C VAL A 196 4.14 -3.05 -17.20
N GLU A 197 2.86 -2.96 -17.60
CA GLU A 197 1.81 -3.88 -17.14
C GLU A 197 2.09 -5.32 -17.58
N GLN A 198 2.52 -5.55 -18.83
CA GLN A 198 2.90 -6.87 -19.32
C GLN A 198 4.09 -7.46 -18.56
N TRP A 199 5.11 -6.66 -18.27
CA TRP A 199 6.25 -7.12 -17.48
C TRP A 199 5.83 -7.45 -16.05
N MET A 200 4.98 -6.64 -15.44
CA MET A 200 4.47 -6.88 -14.08
C MET A 200 3.66 -8.18 -14.01
N GLU A 201 2.77 -8.41 -14.96
CA GLU A 201 1.97 -9.64 -15.05
C GLU A 201 2.86 -10.88 -15.23
N ALA A 202 3.83 -10.84 -16.16
CA ALA A 202 4.75 -11.94 -16.41
C ALA A 202 5.66 -12.29 -15.23
N ASN A 203 5.86 -11.37 -14.29
CA ASN A 203 6.71 -11.54 -13.12
C ASN A 203 5.93 -11.57 -11.80
N GLU A 204 4.60 -11.60 -11.84
CA GLU A 204 3.72 -11.64 -10.66
C GLU A 204 4.03 -10.50 -9.65
N ILE A 205 4.11 -9.26 -10.15
CA ILE A 205 4.48 -8.09 -9.37
C ILE A 205 3.27 -7.48 -8.67
N ASP A 206 3.33 -7.34 -7.35
CA ASP A 206 2.27 -6.79 -6.51
C ASP A 206 2.29 -5.25 -6.40
N ALA A 207 3.49 -4.67 -6.43
CA ALA A 207 3.72 -3.23 -6.43
C ALA A 207 5.03 -2.92 -7.16
N VAL A 208 5.17 -1.71 -7.67
CA VAL A 208 6.33 -1.35 -8.51
C VAL A 208 6.96 -0.03 -8.09
N ALA A 209 8.26 0.09 -8.23
CA ALA A 209 9.01 1.34 -8.12
C ALA A 209 9.67 1.65 -9.47
N ILE A 210 9.35 2.82 -10.07
CA ILE A 210 9.71 3.14 -11.45
C ILE A 210 10.68 4.31 -11.50
N GLN A 211 11.72 4.18 -12.32
CA GLN A 211 12.66 5.28 -12.60
C GLN A 211 11.95 6.40 -13.34
N CYS A 212 12.07 7.63 -12.82
CA CYS A 212 11.45 8.83 -13.39
C CYS A 212 12.43 9.98 -13.68
N TRP A 213 13.69 9.86 -13.25
CA TRP A 213 14.77 10.84 -13.44
C TRP A 213 15.91 10.18 -14.19
N ASP A 214 16.38 10.74 -15.18
CA ASP A 214 15.91 11.60 -16.30
C ASP A 214 16.04 10.80 -17.59
N SER A 215 16.45 9.50 -17.39
CA SER A 215 16.75 8.57 -18.47
C SER A 215 15.52 8.21 -19.31
N LEU A 216 14.33 8.07 -18.69
CA LEU A 216 13.08 7.80 -19.40
C LEU A 216 12.74 8.99 -20.32
N GLU A 217 12.82 10.19 -19.79
CA GLU A 217 12.52 11.43 -20.52
C GLU A 217 13.49 11.66 -21.67
N GLN A 218 14.79 11.45 -21.45
CA GLN A 218 15.83 11.65 -22.45
C GLN A 218 15.80 10.58 -23.55
N ASN A 219 15.64 9.31 -23.19
CA ASN A 219 15.80 8.19 -24.11
C ASN A 219 14.48 7.72 -24.74
N TYR A 220 13.35 8.07 -24.13
CA TYR A 220 12.03 7.65 -24.62
C TYR A 220 11.09 8.84 -24.91
N GLY A 221 11.20 9.91 -24.14
CA GLY A 221 10.52 11.18 -24.41
C GLY A 221 9.15 11.31 -23.75
N CYS A 222 8.93 10.66 -22.60
CA CYS A 222 7.76 10.84 -21.74
C CYS A 222 8.12 10.63 -20.26
N ALA A 223 7.26 11.10 -19.33
CA ALA A 223 7.39 10.85 -17.91
C ALA A 223 6.59 9.61 -17.49
N ALA A 224 6.96 8.96 -16.39
CA ALA A 224 6.27 7.75 -15.90
C ALA A 224 4.99 8.02 -15.09
N CYS A 225 4.69 9.27 -14.77
CA CYS A 225 3.73 9.64 -13.73
C CYS A 225 2.30 9.13 -13.97
N VAL A 226 1.78 9.24 -15.20
CA VAL A 226 0.41 8.75 -15.49
C VAL A 226 0.32 7.22 -15.39
N THR A 227 1.35 6.50 -15.79
CA THR A 227 1.41 5.04 -15.61
C THR A 227 1.35 4.68 -14.12
N MET A 228 2.15 5.34 -13.29
CA MET A 228 2.12 5.12 -11.82
C MET A 228 0.77 5.51 -11.21
N SER A 229 0.19 6.62 -11.64
CA SER A 229 -1.13 7.08 -11.21
C SER A 229 -2.22 6.05 -11.48
N MET A 230 -2.27 5.52 -12.72
CA MET A 230 -3.26 4.54 -13.15
C MET A 230 -3.08 3.17 -12.47
N LEU A 231 -1.84 2.72 -12.28
CA LEU A 231 -1.55 1.50 -11.53
C LEU A 231 -2.02 1.62 -10.07
N SER A 232 -1.66 2.71 -9.40
CA SER A 232 -2.08 2.95 -8.01
C SER A 232 -3.59 3.03 -7.87
N GLU A 233 -4.31 3.63 -8.84
CA GLU A 233 -5.78 3.63 -8.86
C GLU A 233 -6.39 2.23 -8.97
N LYS A 234 -5.72 1.30 -9.66
CA LYS A 234 -6.10 -0.11 -9.78
C LYS A 234 -5.69 -0.96 -8.57
N LEU A 235 -5.28 -0.35 -7.47
CA LEU A 235 -4.76 -1.01 -6.26
C LEU A 235 -3.43 -1.74 -6.48
N ILE A 236 -2.68 -1.36 -7.49
CA ILE A 236 -1.31 -1.81 -7.77
C ILE A 236 -0.37 -0.64 -7.49
N PRO A 237 0.15 -0.48 -6.27
CA PRO A 237 0.93 0.70 -5.90
C PRO A 237 2.17 0.88 -6.77
N ALA A 238 2.38 2.10 -7.22
CA ALA A 238 3.53 2.47 -8.05
C ALA A 238 4.23 3.70 -7.48
N ALA A 239 5.46 3.49 -6.97
CA ALA A 239 6.30 4.53 -6.39
C ALA A 239 7.25 5.14 -7.45
N CYS A 240 7.53 6.42 -7.31
CA CYS A 240 8.51 7.14 -8.13
C CYS A 240 9.96 6.85 -7.67
N GLU A 241 10.94 7.21 -8.49
CA GLU A 241 12.37 7.29 -8.11
C GLU A 241 13.00 5.93 -7.76
N VAL A 242 12.37 4.83 -8.16
CA VAL A 242 12.70 3.46 -7.73
C VAL A 242 12.75 3.36 -6.20
N ASP A 243 11.81 4.05 -5.53
CA ASP A 243 11.65 3.98 -4.09
C ASP A 243 10.96 2.68 -3.67
N ILE A 244 11.76 1.61 -3.55
CA ILE A 244 11.28 0.28 -3.18
C ILE A 244 10.58 0.31 -1.81
N ALA A 245 11.16 0.99 -0.82
CA ALA A 245 10.55 1.10 0.51
C ALA A 245 9.24 1.89 0.48
N GLY A 246 9.14 2.90 -0.41
CA GLY A 246 7.90 3.61 -0.71
C GLY A 246 6.85 2.70 -1.32
N ALA A 247 7.21 1.88 -2.32
CA ALA A 247 6.30 0.93 -2.93
C ALA A 247 5.75 -0.09 -1.91
N VAL A 248 6.61 -0.65 -1.04
CA VAL A 248 6.18 -1.54 0.06
C VAL A 248 5.26 -0.81 1.03
N SER A 249 5.55 0.45 1.37
CA SER A 249 4.70 1.25 2.27
C SER A 249 3.32 1.51 1.66
N MET A 250 3.27 1.88 0.39
CA MET A 250 2.03 2.04 -0.37
C MET A 250 1.24 0.73 -0.44
N TYR A 251 1.91 -0.39 -0.66
CA TYR A 251 1.27 -1.71 -0.72
C TYR A 251 0.65 -2.10 0.62
N ALA A 252 1.36 -1.89 1.73
CA ALA A 252 0.81 -2.11 3.06
C ALA A 252 -0.45 -1.29 3.33
N LEU A 253 -0.46 0.02 2.96
CA LEU A 253 -1.63 0.88 3.08
C LEU A 253 -2.79 0.42 2.19
N THR A 254 -2.51 0.00 0.98
CA THR A 254 -3.52 -0.53 0.04
C THR A 254 -4.15 -1.82 0.57
N LEU A 255 -3.34 -2.76 1.07
CA LEU A 255 -3.81 -3.99 1.71
C LEU A 255 -4.67 -3.71 2.95
N ALA A 256 -4.25 -2.75 3.78
CA ALA A 256 -4.97 -2.38 4.99
C ALA A 256 -6.33 -1.74 4.70
N SER A 257 -6.36 -0.80 3.76
CA SER A 257 -7.53 0.03 3.48
C SER A 257 -8.47 -0.53 2.42
N GLY A 258 -7.96 -1.36 1.49
CA GLY A 258 -8.66 -1.74 0.26
C GLY A 258 -8.88 -0.56 -0.70
N ARG A 259 -8.06 0.49 -0.58
CA ARG A 259 -8.13 1.73 -1.37
C ARG A 259 -6.78 2.07 -1.96
N PRO A 260 -6.73 2.90 -3.02
CA PRO A 260 -5.48 3.44 -3.53
C PRO A 260 -4.65 4.15 -2.46
N SER A 261 -3.35 4.08 -2.59
CA SER A 261 -2.38 4.84 -1.81
C SER A 261 -1.54 5.74 -2.72
N ALA A 262 -0.94 6.79 -2.17
CA ALA A 262 -0.11 7.73 -2.91
C ALA A 262 1.23 7.95 -2.22
N LEU A 263 2.29 8.19 -2.99
CA LEU A 263 3.58 8.63 -2.50
C LEU A 263 3.60 10.15 -2.43
N LEU A 264 3.97 10.70 -1.27
CA LEU A 264 4.04 12.13 -0.99
C LEU A 264 5.37 12.47 -0.33
N ASP A 265 5.91 13.64 -0.65
CA ASP A 265 7.03 14.24 0.06
C ASP A 265 6.52 15.21 1.14
N TRP A 266 7.17 15.22 2.30
CA TRP A 266 7.08 16.32 3.25
C TRP A 266 7.88 17.50 2.69
N ASN A 267 7.21 18.38 1.95
CA ASN A 267 7.88 19.32 1.07
C ASN A 267 8.30 20.60 1.78
N ASN A 268 7.42 21.19 2.59
CA ASN A 268 7.68 22.50 3.21
C ASN A 268 6.78 22.73 4.43
N ASN A 269 7.13 23.74 5.24
CA ASN A 269 6.21 24.33 6.20
C ASN A 269 5.07 25.05 5.45
N PHE A 270 3.91 25.14 6.06
CA PHE A 270 2.83 25.99 5.58
C PHE A 270 2.92 27.35 6.31
N ALA A 271 3.60 28.31 5.71
CA ALA A 271 3.93 29.60 6.32
C ALA A 271 4.57 29.43 7.70
N GLU A 272 4.05 30.12 8.72
CA GLU A 272 4.50 30.03 10.12
C GLU A 272 3.63 29.08 10.96
N ASP A 273 2.66 28.40 10.36
CA ASP A 273 1.80 27.45 11.07
C ASP A 273 2.58 26.16 11.36
N ARG A 274 2.85 25.90 12.64
CA ARG A 274 3.65 24.77 13.09
C ARG A 274 2.92 23.43 12.97
N ASP A 275 1.60 23.46 12.90
CA ASP A 275 0.75 22.27 12.85
C ASP A 275 0.48 21.83 11.43
N LYS A 276 0.91 22.64 10.44
CA LYS A 276 0.69 22.37 9.02
C LYS A 276 1.99 22.16 8.25
N CYS A 277 1.95 21.28 7.29
CA CYS A 277 3.03 21.09 6.33
C CYS A 277 2.47 20.86 4.92
N VAL A 278 3.25 21.27 3.93
CA VAL A 278 2.94 20.99 2.55
C VAL A 278 3.40 19.58 2.22
N CYS A 279 2.49 18.78 1.69
CA CYS A 279 2.79 17.46 1.16
C CYS A 279 2.49 17.46 -0.32
N THR A 280 3.46 17.15 -1.16
CA THR A 280 3.31 17.13 -2.60
C THR A 280 4.17 16.07 -3.25
N HIS A 281 3.94 15.82 -4.53
CA HIS A 281 4.80 15.03 -5.40
C HIS A 281 4.66 15.53 -6.85
N CYS A 282 5.50 15.03 -7.74
CA CYS A 282 5.60 15.50 -9.13
C CYS A 282 4.44 15.07 -10.06
N GLY A 283 3.30 14.57 -9.55
CA GLY A 283 2.12 14.29 -10.37
C GLY A 283 1.91 12.81 -10.72
N ASN A 284 2.06 11.91 -9.73
CA ASN A 284 1.79 10.47 -9.85
C ASN A 284 0.60 9.99 -9.00
N PHE A 285 -0.25 10.90 -8.54
CA PHE A 285 -1.38 10.59 -7.65
C PHE A 285 -2.47 9.77 -8.36
N PRO A 286 -3.06 8.78 -7.70
CA PRO A 286 -4.26 8.12 -8.22
C PRO A 286 -5.43 9.08 -8.31
N LYS A 287 -6.33 8.86 -9.29
CA LYS A 287 -7.48 9.71 -9.57
C LYS A 287 -8.38 9.92 -8.35
N SER A 288 -8.55 8.89 -7.53
CA SER A 288 -9.36 8.93 -6.32
C SER A 288 -8.87 9.92 -5.26
N PHE A 289 -7.59 10.34 -5.32
CA PHE A 289 -7.01 11.35 -4.43
C PHE A 289 -7.33 12.79 -4.86
N VAL A 290 -7.80 13.00 -6.08
CA VAL A 290 -7.96 14.32 -6.67
C VAL A 290 -9.43 14.79 -6.62
N MET A 291 -9.64 16.07 -6.33
CA MET A 291 -10.99 16.65 -6.19
C MET A 291 -11.75 16.77 -7.51
N ASN A 292 -11.03 17.15 -8.57
CA ASN A 292 -11.59 17.49 -9.87
C ASN A 292 -11.07 16.51 -10.94
N ASP A 293 -11.52 16.71 -12.18
CA ASP A 293 -11.00 15.95 -13.30
C ASP A 293 -9.48 16.11 -13.43
N LEU A 294 -8.81 14.98 -13.56
CA LEU A 294 -7.38 14.94 -13.81
C LEU A 294 -7.05 15.53 -15.18
N LYS A 295 -5.93 16.25 -15.24
CA LYS A 295 -5.34 16.73 -16.48
C LYS A 295 -3.93 16.19 -16.64
N LEU A 296 -3.58 15.79 -17.83
CA LEU A 296 -2.19 15.48 -18.17
C LEU A 296 -1.44 16.72 -18.63
N GLY A 297 -0.20 16.80 -18.23
CA GLY A 297 0.69 17.87 -18.64
C GLY A 297 2.14 17.44 -18.63
N THR A 298 3.05 18.40 -18.63
CA THR A 298 4.51 18.19 -18.65
C THR A 298 5.08 18.35 -17.25
N LEU A 299 6.01 17.51 -16.85
CA LEU A 299 6.65 17.55 -15.55
C LEU A 299 7.49 18.82 -15.38
N GLY A 300 7.00 19.79 -14.59
CA GLY A 300 7.58 21.14 -14.49
C GLY A 300 9.02 21.16 -14.00
N VAL A 301 9.37 20.27 -13.07
CA VAL A 301 10.74 20.19 -12.50
C VAL A 301 11.76 19.81 -13.55
N LEU A 302 11.52 18.76 -14.34
CA LEU A 302 12.43 18.29 -15.39
C LEU A 302 12.27 19.06 -16.72
N GLY A 303 11.10 19.63 -16.96
CA GLY A 303 10.82 20.37 -18.19
C GLY A 303 11.68 21.61 -18.39
N ARG A 304 12.27 22.15 -17.33
CA ARG A 304 13.21 23.28 -17.40
C ARG A 304 14.57 22.90 -18.00
N THR A 305 15.02 21.67 -17.75
CA THR A 305 16.34 21.17 -18.19
C THR A 305 16.25 20.29 -19.42
N LEU A 306 15.23 19.45 -19.53
CA LEU A 306 15.09 18.46 -20.60
C LEU A 306 14.16 18.92 -21.75
N GLY A 307 13.43 20.02 -21.53
CA GLY A 307 12.39 20.47 -22.45
C GLY A 307 11.02 19.87 -22.14
N LYS A 308 9.99 20.71 -22.17
CA LYS A 308 8.62 20.32 -21.82
C LYS A 308 8.08 19.13 -22.63
N VAL A 309 8.44 19.07 -23.90
CA VAL A 309 7.96 18.02 -24.82
C VAL A 309 8.41 16.61 -24.43
N HIS A 310 9.54 16.47 -23.76
CA HIS A 310 10.09 15.18 -23.32
C HIS A 310 9.55 14.73 -21.96
N THR A 311 8.84 15.60 -21.25
CA THR A 311 8.39 15.36 -19.88
C THR A 311 6.86 15.28 -19.77
N PHE A 312 6.17 15.03 -20.88
CA PHE A 312 4.72 14.83 -20.89
C PHE A 312 4.34 13.52 -20.18
N GLY A 313 3.26 13.57 -19.38
CA GLY A 313 2.73 12.43 -18.65
C GLY A 313 2.55 12.67 -17.15
N ALA A 314 2.86 13.88 -16.66
CA ALA A 314 2.53 14.29 -15.30
C ALA A 314 1.02 14.47 -15.13
N VAL A 315 0.50 14.06 -13.98
CA VAL A 315 -0.92 14.18 -13.61
C VAL A 315 -1.09 15.42 -12.73
N TYR A 316 -2.08 16.25 -13.07
CA TYR A 316 -2.41 17.47 -12.36
C TYR A 316 -3.80 17.43 -11.76
N GLY A 317 -3.92 17.97 -10.56
CA GLY A 317 -5.18 18.12 -9.84
C GLY A 317 -4.93 18.41 -8.35
N LYS A 318 -5.89 19.03 -7.69
CA LYS A 318 -5.84 19.32 -6.26
C LYS A 318 -6.21 18.07 -5.46
N VAL A 319 -5.42 17.71 -4.47
CA VAL A 319 -5.71 16.58 -3.58
C VAL A 319 -6.95 16.90 -2.74
N LYS A 320 -7.82 15.90 -2.55
CA LYS A 320 -9.04 16.00 -1.73
C LYS A 320 -8.69 16.28 -0.28
N GLN A 321 -9.48 17.14 0.35
CA GLN A 321 -9.46 17.29 1.80
C GLN A 321 -10.05 16.06 2.50
N GLY A 322 -9.67 15.83 3.74
CA GLY A 322 -10.20 14.77 4.61
C GLY A 322 -9.10 14.07 5.41
N ASP A 323 -9.56 13.16 6.25
CA ASP A 323 -8.67 12.34 7.09
C ASP A 323 -7.73 11.50 6.22
N PHE A 324 -6.47 11.39 6.62
CA PHE A 324 -5.53 10.50 5.99
C PHE A 324 -4.63 9.80 7.01
N THR A 325 -4.13 8.65 6.61
CA THR A 325 -3.10 7.91 7.34
C THR A 325 -1.82 7.94 6.53
N PHE A 326 -0.70 8.32 7.14
CA PHE A 326 0.61 8.22 6.52
C PHE A 326 1.41 7.07 7.13
N PHE A 327 2.18 6.40 6.29
CA PHE A 327 3.00 5.27 6.67
C PHE A 327 4.26 5.20 5.82
N ARG A 328 5.39 4.93 6.45
CA ARG A 328 6.65 4.71 5.76
C ARG A 328 7.44 3.62 6.46
N ILE A 329 7.98 2.68 5.69
CA ILE A 329 9.05 1.81 6.15
C ILE A 329 10.40 2.32 5.65
N SER A 330 11.47 1.96 6.36
CA SER A 330 12.85 2.13 5.92
C SER A 330 13.72 1.02 6.48
N THR A 331 14.79 0.65 5.79
CA THR A 331 15.80 -0.23 6.33
C THR A 331 16.83 0.59 7.12
N ASP A 332 17.17 0.13 8.32
CA ASP A 332 18.28 0.65 9.10
C ASP A 332 19.43 -0.34 9.04
N ASP A 333 20.30 -0.17 8.05
CA ASP A 333 21.40 -1.09 7.78
C ASP A 333 22.47 -1.06 8.88
N THR A 334 22.52 0.03 9.68
CA THR A 334 23.43 0.12 10.84
C THR A 334 22.97 -0.76 12.00
N LYS A 335 21.66 -1.02 12.09
CA LYS A 335 21.05 -1.86 13.12
C LYS A 335 20.57 -3.21 12.60
N GLY A 336 20.60 -3.41 11.29
CA GLY A 336 20.13 -4.65 10.65
C GLY A 336 18.61 -4.89 10.84
N CYS A 337 17.80 -3.84 10.81
CA CYS A 337 16.36 -3.96 11.02
C CYS A 337 15.54 -3.07 10.06
N ILE A 338 14.27 -3.40 9.92
CA ILE A 338 13.28 -2.55 9.27
C ILE A 338 12.64 -1.67 10.35
N LYS A 339 12.51 -0.38 10.05
CA LYS A 339 11.80 0.60 10.88
C LYS A 339 10.58 1.10 10.14
N SER A 340 9.58 1.57 10.87
CA SER A 340 8.43 2.26 10.31
C SER A 340 8.04 3.45 11.16
N TYR A 341 7.40 4.43 10.53
CA TYR A 341 6.60 5.41 11.23
C TYR A 341 5.19 5.41 10.63
N LEU A 342 4.22 5.68 11.48
CA LEU A 342 2.80 5.70 11.16
C LEU A 342 2.16 6.86 11.89
N GLY A 343 1.23 7.55 11.24
CA GLY A 343 0.44 8.59 11.88
C GLY A 343 -0.82 8.91 11.09
N LYS A 344 -1.61 9.82 11.64
CA LYS A 344 -2.84 10.33 11.05
C LYS A 344 -2.76 11.84 10.90
N GLY A 345 -3.56 12.40 10.05
CA GLY A 345 -3.70 13.83 9.85
C GLY A 345 -4.90 14.15 9.00
N ASP A 346 -5.09 15.44 8.75
CA ASP A 346 -6.16 15.97 7.93
C ASP A 346 -5.56 16.69 6.72
N LEU A 347 -5.94 16.30 5.53
CA LEU A 347 -5.67 17.07 4.32
C LEU A 347 -6.64 18.24 4.30
N THR A 348 -6.12 19.46 4.26
CA THR A 348 -6.92 20.67 4.33
C THR A 348 -7.20 21.29 2.96
N ASP A 349 -8.11 22.23 2.89
CA ASP A 349 -8.44 23.00 1.69
C ASP A 349 -7.65 24.32 1.57
N ASP A 350 -6.58 24.46 2.35
CA ASP A 350 -5.75 25.67 2.31
C ASP A 350 -5.19 25.90 0.90
N PRO A 351 -5.20 27.15 0.43
CA PRO A 351 -4.68 27.49 -0.89
C PRO A 351 -3.16 27.39 -0.92
N TYR A 352 -2.63 26.75 -1.95
CA TYR A 352 -1.21 26.69 -2.21
C TYR A 352 -0.93 26.82 -3.71
N GLY A 353 0.03 27.67 -4.06
CA GLY A 353 0.24 28.16 -5.43
C GLY A 353 1.14 27.30 -6.32
N MET A 354 1.23 25.98 -6.11
CA MET A 354 2.02 25.11 -6.99
C MET A 354 1.16 24.44 -8.06
N ASP A 355 1.76 24.25 -9.24
CA ASP A 355 1.25 23.32 -10.24
C ASP A 355 1.49 21.88 -9.79
N GLY A 356 0.49 21.05 -9.92
CA GLY A 356 0.54 19.65 -9.50
C GLY A 356 -0.43 19.33 -8.36
N CYS A 357 -0.26 18.19 -7.73
CA CYS A 357 -1.08 17.78 -6.60
C CYS A 357 -0.50 18.28 -5.29
N ILE A 358 -1.30 18.99 -4.51
CA ILE A 358 -0.89 19.59 -3.25
C ILE A 358 -1.76 19.10 -2.13
N ALA A 359 -1.14 18.76 -1.00
CA ALA A 359 -1.80 18.48 0.26
C ALA A 359 -1.18 19.35 1.35
N VAL A 360 -2.02 19.96 2.17
CA VAL A 360 -1.60 20.62 3.41
C VAL A 360 -2.14 19.78 4.55
N THR A 361 -1.28 19.38 5.48
CA THR A 361 -1.65 18.47 6.55
C THR A 361 -1.58 19.17 7.89
N LYS A 362 -2.52 18.87 8.77
CA LYS A 362 -2.45 19.22 10.17
C LYS A 362 -1.67 18.11 10.88
N ARG A 363 -0.58 18.44 11.58
CA ARG A 363 0.15 17.45 12.38
C ARG A 363 -0.72 17.03 13.55
N SER A 364 -0.96 15.71 13.73
CA SER A 364 -1.38 15.20 15.01
C SER A 364 -0.14 15.07 15.88
N GLU A 365 -0.11 15.75 17.02
CA GLU A 365 0.87 15.47 18.07
C GLU A 365 0.47 14.15 18.74
N GLU A 366 1.06 13.03 18.35
CA GLU A 366 1.12 11.78 19.09
C GLU A 366 2.55 11.26 19.09
#